data_d5597f35878ecd3b567c13e41a273a32
#
_entry.id   d5597f35878ecd3b567c13e41a273a32
#
_cell.length_a   1.000
_cell.length_b   1.000
_cell.length_c   1.000
_cell.angle_alpha   90.00
_cell.angle_beta   90.00
_cell.angle_gamma   90.00
#
_symmetry.space_group_name_H-M   'P 1'
#
loop_
_entity.id
_entity.type
_entity.pdbx_description
1 polymer ?
#
loop_
_entity_poly.entity_id
_entity_poly.type
_entity_poly.pdbx_seq_one_letter_code
_entity_poly.pdbx_strand_id
1 'polypeptide(L)'
;MTLSQRALDIGAAVEKFVRDVVIPYEKDKRRDHHGAPMDEMVFELKDLAREAGVLSPHILADGSHLTQLETAYVLQKSGLSPLGPLACNTMAPDEGNMYLLSKVGSPDLKERFLKPLVEGRARSAFFMTEPALDGGAGSD
;
A
#
# COMPACT_ATOMS: atom_id res chain seq x y z
N MET A 1 -23.73 -7.87 -1.72
CA MET A 1 -22.53 -7.85 -0.82
C MET A 1 -22.45 -6.46 -0.23
N THR A 2 -22.44 -6.35 1.08
CA THR A 2 -22.41 -5.07 1.81
C THR A 2 -21.03 -4.90 2.45
N LEU A 3 -20.50 -3.69 2.44
CA LEU A 3 -19.29 -3.35 3.19
C LEU A 3 -19.57 -3.42 4.70
N SER A 4 -18.59 -3.89 5.48
CA SER A 4 -18.68 -3.84 6.93
C SER A 4 -18.53 -2.41 7.45
N GLN A 5 -19.05 -2.14 8.65
CA GLN A 5 -18.86 -0.82 9.29
C GLN A 5 -17.36 -0.53 9.47
N ARG A 6 -16.56 -1.54 9.80
CA ARG A 6 -15.10 -1.42 9.89
C ARG A 6 -14.48 -0.89 8.58
N ALA A 7 -14.86 -1.45 7.44
CA ALA A 7 -14.33 -1.00 6.14
C ALA A 7 -14.76 0.43 5.83
N LEU A 8 -15.99 0.81 6.17
CA LEU A 8 -16.48 2.19 6.01
C LEU A 8 -15.67 3.16 6.87
N ASP A 9 -15.40 2.82 8.14
CA ASP A 9 -14.64 3.64 9.06
C ASP A 9 -13.18 3.80 8.59
N ILE A 10 -12.54 2.70 8.17
CA ILE A 10 -11.19 2.74 7.60
C ILE A 10 -11.17 3.61 6.34
N GLY A 11 -12.11 3.43 5.43
CA GLY A 11 -12.20 4.22 4.21
C GLY A 11 -12.37 5.72 4.50
N ALA A 12 -13.22 6.07 5.47
CA ALA A 12 -13.41 7.46 5.88
C ALA A 12 -12.13 8.07 6.48
N ALA A 13 -11.40 7.31 7.30
CA ALA A 13 -10.12 7.75 7.86
C ALA A 13 -9.06 7.97 6.77
N VAL A 14 -8.94 7.04 5.82
CA VAL A 14 -8.05 7.17 4.66
C VAL A 14 -8.42 8.38 3.81
N GLU A 15 -9.71 8.55 3.47
CA GLU A 15 -10.16 9.71 2.69
C GLU A 15 -9.81 11.02 3.38
N LYS A 16 -10.09 11.12 4.67
CA LYS A 16 -9.76 12.31 5.47
C LYS A 16 -8.26 12.59 5.44
N PHE A 17 -7.43 11.59 5.70
CA PHE A 17 -5.97 11.72 5.66
C PHE A 17 -5.46 12.17 4.30
N VAL A 18 -5.97 11.59 3.21
CA VAL A 18 -5.52 11.96 1.86
C VAL A 18 -5.90 13.41 1.56
N ARG A 19 -7.12 13.84 1.90
CA ARG A 19 -7.57 15.22 1.64
C ARG A 19 -6.83 16.25 2.47
N ASP A 20 -6.67 15.99 3.76
CA ASP A 20 -6.15 16.98 4.70
C ASP A 20 -4.61 17.03 4.74
N VAL A 21 -3.95 15.89 4.49
CA VAL A 21 -2.51 15.75 4.63
C VAL A 21 -1.83 15.55 3.27
N VAL A 22 -2.25 14.57 2.48
CA VAL A 22 -1.51 14.16 1.28
C VAL A 22 -1.65 15.16 0.13
N ILE A 23 -2.86 15.63 -0.16
CA ILE A 23 -3.11 16.58 -1.27
C ILE A 23 -2.25 17.84 -1.17
N PRO A 24 -2.03 18.47 -0.01
CA PRO A 24 -1.08 19.58 0.13
C PRO A 24 0.34 19.28 -0.36
N TYR A 25 0.81 18.03 -0.23
CA TYR A 25 2.13 17.60 -0.72
C TYR A 25 2.22 17.47 -2.24
N GLU A 26 1.12 17.53 -2.98
CA GLU A 26 1.19 17.54 -4.45
C GLU A 26 1.99 18.72 -5.00
N LYS A 27 2.07 19.81 -4.25
CA LYS A 27 2.84 21.00 -4.59
C LYS A 27 4.28 21.00 -4.05
N ASP A 28 4.65 19.96 -3.30
CA ASP A 28 6.00 19.82 -2.75
C ASP A 28 7.01 19.64 -3.88
N LYS A 29 8.14 20.35 -3.77
CA LYS A 29 9.19 20.41 -4.78
C LYS A 29 10.23 19.28 -4.65
N ARG A 30 10.15 18.46 -3.62
CA ARG A 30 11.04 17.29 -3.43
C ARG A 30 10.70 16.18 -4.43
N ARG A 31 11.06 16.45 -5.70
CA ARG A 31 10.83 15.59 -6.84
C ARG A 31 12.14 15.34 -7.56
N ASP A 32 12.29 14.14 -8.11
CA ASP A 32 13.39 13.81 -9.00
C ASP A 32 13.20 14.45 -10.40
N HIS A 33 14.16 14.22 -11.29
CA HIS A 33 14.13 14.75 -12.65
C HIS A 33 13.01 14.18 -13.54
N HIS A 34 12.35 13.10 -13.12
CA HIS A 34 11.15 12.54 -13.75
C HIS A 34 9.83 13.00 -13.08
N GLY A 35 9.91 13.82 -12.04
CA GLY A 35 8.77 14.29 -11.28
C GLY A 35 8.25 13.34 -10.23
N ALA A 36 8.95 12.21 -9.98
CA ALA A 36 8.59 11.30 -8.92
C ALA A 36 8.99 11.86 -7.54
N PRO A 37 8.23 11.58 -6.48
CA PRO A 37 8.57 12.05 -5.14
C PRO A 37 9.90 11.43 -4.68
N MET A 38 10.76 12.25 -4.07
CA MET A 38 12.00 11.76 -3.46
C MET A 38 11.70 10.90 -2.23
N ASP A 39 12.57 9.96 -1.92
CA ASP A 39 12.40 9.00 -0.81
C ASP A 39 12.14 9.70 0.53
N GLU A 40 12.80 10.82 0.81
CA GLU A 40 12.58 11.63 2.01
C GLU A 40 11.10 12.02 2.17
N MET A 41 10.48 12.51 1.09
CA MET A 41 9.07 12.88 1.10
C MET A 41 8.16 11.66 1.26
N VAL A 42 8.51 10.54 0.64
CA VAL A 42 7.75 9.28 0.74
C VAL A 42 7.78 8.74 2.17
N PHE A 43 8.95 8.76 2.83
CA PHE A 43 9.08 8.32 4.21
C PHE A 43 8.31 9.23 5.17
N GLU A 44 8.41 10.54 4.99
CA GLU A 44 7.64 11.51 5.78
C GLU A 44 6.12 11.26 5.66
N LEU A 45 5.61 11.09 4.45
CA LEU A 45 4.20 10.76 4.22
C LEU A 45 3.78 9.44 4.86
N LYS A 46 4.64 8.41 4.81
CA LYS A 46 4.38 7.13 5.49
C LYS A 46 4.38 7.27 7.01
N ASP A 47 5.23 8.11 7.58
CA ASP A 47 5.24 8.37 9.02
C ASP A 47 3.96 9.09 9.44
N LEU A 48 3.52 10.10 8.71
CA LEU A 48 2.24 10.77 8.94
C LEU A 48 1.04 9.81 8.80
N ALA A 49 1.08 8.89 7.83
CA ALA A 49 0.04 7.87 7.67
C ALA A 49 0.03 6.88 8.84
N ARG A 50 1.20 6.53 9.37
CA ARG A 50 1.34 5.68 10.56
C ARG A 50 0.77 6.35 11.80
N GLU A 51 1.08 7.62 12.02
CA GLU A 51 0.54 8.42 13.12
C GLU A 51 -0.98 8.57 13.03
N ALA A 52 -1.50 8.72 11.82
CA ALA A 52 -2.94 8.79 11.55
C ALA A 52 -3.65 7.42 11.59
N GLY A 53 -2.93 6.31 11.75
CA GLY A 53 -3.49 4.97 11.77
C GLY A 53 -4.02 4.46 10.41
N VAL A 54 -3.50 5.01 9.31
CA VAL A 54 -3.94 4.68 7.94
C VAL A 54 -2.82 4.11 7.06
N LEU A 55 -1.71 3.71 7.65
CA LEU A 55 -0.65 3.00 6.94
C LEU A 55 -1.05 1.54 6.74
N SER A 56 -0.93 1.03 5.52
CA SER A 56 -1.36 -0.34 5.15
C SER A 56 -2.78 -0.67 5.63
N PRO A 57 -3.79 0.17 5.35
CA PRO A 57 -5.10 0.13 6.01
C PRO A 57 -5.92 -1.13 5.68
N HIS A 58 -5.50 -1.89 4.67
CA HIS A 58 -6.11 -3.15 4.24
C HIS A 58 -5.61 -4.38 5.02
N ILE A 59 -4.54 -4.22 5.81
CA ILE A 59 -4.03 -5.25 6.73
C ILE A 59 -4.49 -4.90 8.15
N LEU A 60 -5.19 -5.83 8.80
CA LEU A 60 -5.71 -5.64 10.13
C LEU A 60 -4.65 -5.91 11.21
N ALA A 61 -4.89 -5.45 12.43
CA ALA A 61 -3.95 -5.60 13.54
C ALA A 61 -3.60 -7.06 13.89
N ASP A 62 -4.51 -7.99 13.59
CA ASP A 62 -4.28 -9.44 13.73
C ASP A 62 -3.51 -10.06 12.55
N GLY A 63 -3.07 -9.25 11.60
CA GLY A 63 -2.36 -9.68 10.40
C GLY A 63 -3.27 -10.28 9.31
N SER A 64 -4.58 -10.26 9.50
CA SER A 64 -5.53 -10.64 8.46
C SER A 64 -5.73 -9.51 7.45
N HIS A 65 -6.21 -9.87 6.27
CA HIS A 65 -6.50 -8.93 5.18
C HIS A 65 -8.01 -8.66 5.12
N LEU A 66 -8.41 -7.43 4.82
CA LEU A 66 -9.81 -7.12 4.47
C LEU A 66 -10.29 -8.01 3.30
N THR A 67 -11.59 -8.20 3.18
CA THR A 67 -12.13 -8.84 1.96
C THR A 67 -11.72 -8.05 0.72
N GLN A 68 -11.69 -8.68 -0.46
CA GLN A 68 -11.30 -7.98 -1.70
C GLN A 68 -12.20 -6.78 -2.01
N LEU A 69 -13.50 -6.90 -1.75
CA LEU A 69 -14.44 -5.78 -1.93
C LEU A 69 -14.14 -4.61 -0.99
N GLU A 70 -13.86 -4.90 0.27
CA GLU A 70 -13.52 -3.89 1.27
C GLU A 70 -12.17 -3.25 0.98
N THR A 71 -11.20 -4.06 0.55
CA THR A 71 -9.89 -3.57 0.09
C THR A 71 -10.06 -2.62 -1.08
N ALA A 72 -10.80 -2.99 -2.12
CA ALA A 72 -11.06 -2.13 -3.26
C ALA A 72 -11.67 -0.78 -2.85
N TYR A 73 -12.62 -0.79 -1.92
CA TYR A 73 -13.23 0.42 -1.38
C TYR A 73 -12.21 1.31 -0.65
N VAL A 74 -11.40 0.73 0.21
CA VAL A 74 -10.38 1.47 0.98
C VAL A 74 -9.29 2.01 0.07
N LEU A 75 -8.79 1.20 -0.86
CA LEU A 75 -7.76 1.61 -1.81
C LEU A 75 -8.25 2.72 -2.76
N GLN A 76 -9.52 2.70 -3.15
CA GLN A 76 -10.12 3.80 -3.91
C GLN A 76 -9.99 5.14 -3.17
N LYS A 77 -10.08 5.14 -1.83
CA LYS A 77 -9.91 6.35 -1.03
C LYS A 77 -8.44 6.84 -1.02
N SER A 78 -7.49 5.92 -0.99
CA SER A 78 -6.07 6.29 -1.12
C SER A 78 -5.76 6.90 -2.50
N GLY A 79 -6.44 6.46 -3.55
CA GLY A 79 -6.30 6.94 -4.92
C GLY A 79 -6.85 8.34 -5.20
N LEU A 80 -7.37 9.08 -4.21
CA LEU A 80 -7.84 10.46 -4.38
C LEU A 80 -6.69 11.45 -4.65
N SER A 81 -5.45 11.06 -4.40
CA SER A 81 -4.23 11.77 -4.77
C SER A 81 -3.25 10.79 -5.40
N PRO A 82 -2.43 11.19 -6.41
CA PRO A 82 -1.35 10.36 -6.93
C PRO A 82 -0.33 9.94 -5.87
N LEU A 83 -0.19 10.72 -4.78
CA LEU A 83 0.68 10.42 -3.66
C LEU A 83 0.02 9.52 -2.60
N GLY A 84 -1.31 9.41 -2.62
CA GLY A 84 -2.05 8.67 -1.60
C GLY A 84 -1.67 7.20 -1.50
N PRO A 85 -1.55 6.44 -2.59
CA PRO A 85 -1.09 5.05 -2.55
C PRO A 85 0.33 4.90 -1.99
N LEU A 86 1.23 5.84 -2.25
CA LEU A 86 2.58 5.87 -1.68
C LEU A 86 2.53 6.14 -0.16
N ALA A 87 1.77 7.17 0.24
CA ALA A 87 1.62 7.57 1.63
C ALA A 87 0.97 6.46 2.49
N CYS A 88 -0.12 5.88 2.00
CA CYS A 88 -0.87 4.85 2.70
C CYS A 88 -0.28 3.43 2.53
N ASN A 89 0.83 3.27 1.81
CA ASN A 89 1.45 1.95 1.54
C ASN A 89 0.48 0.98 0.85
N THR A 90 -0.31 1.48 -0.09
CA THR A 90 -1.31 0.72 -0.86
C THR A 90 -0.96 0.62 -2.34
N MET A 91 0.29 0.93 -2.68
CA MET A 91 0.76 0.90 -4.06
C MET A 91 1.29 -0.49 -4.45
N ALA A 92 1.07 -0.87 -5.71
CA ALA A 92 1.72 -2.04 -6.28
C ALA A 92 3.26 -1.82 -6.38
N PRO A 93 4.06 -2.87 -6.21
CA PRO A 93 3.68 -4.26 -5.98
C PRO A 93 3.46 -4.61 -4.49
N ASP A 94 3.75 -3.69 -3.56
CA ASP A 94 3.78 -3.97 -2.12
C ASP A 94 2.41 -4.45 -1.62
N GLU A 95 1.30 -3.83 -2.07
CA GLU A 95 -0.05 -4.24 -1.68
C GLU A 95 -0.33 -5.70 -2.05
N GLY A 96 -0.09 -6.08 -3.31
CA GLY A 96 -0.31 -7.45 -3.78
C GLY A 96 0.57 -8.47 -3.08
N ASN A 97 1.83 -8.12 -2.82
CA ASN A 97 2.77 -8.99 -2.09
C ASN A 97 2.37 -9.14 -0.61
N MET A 98 1.86 -8.09 0.02
CA MET A 98 1.30 -8.20 1.37
C MET A 98 0.08 -9.13 1.39
N TYR A 99 -0.82 -9.00 0.40
CA TYR A 99 -1.95 -9.92 0.26
C TYR A 99 -1.49 -11.37 0.11
N LEU A 100 -0.57 -11.64 -0.82
CA LEU A 100 -0.03 -12.97 -1.06
C LEU A 100 0.58 -13.56 0.23
N LEU A 101 1.49 -12.84 0.87
CA LEU A 101 2.14 -13.27 2.10
C LEU A 101 1.14 -13.50 3.25
N SER A 102 0.11 -12.65 3.35
CA SER A 102 -0.93 -12.82 4.37
C SER A 102 -1.72 -14.12 4.20
N LYS A 103 -1.94 -14.55 2.96
CA LYS A 103 -2.73 -15.74 2.61
C LYS A 103 -1.93 -17.03 2.69
N VAL A 104 -0.74 -17.06 2.10
CA VAL A 104 0.00 -18.32 1.89
C VAL A 104 1.37 -18.34 2.60
N GLY A 105 1.81 -17.24 3.18
CA GLY A 105 3.09 -17.18 3.88
C GLY A 105 3.09 -18.05 5.15
N SER A 106 4.19 -18.81 5.35
CA SER A 106 4.44 -19.47 6.62
C SER A 106 4.62 -18.42 7.75
N PRO A 107 4.53 -18.82 9.03
CA PRO A 107 4.79 -17.89 10.14
C PRO A 107 6.16 -17.18 10.02
N ASP A 108 7.20 -17.90 9.61
CA ASP A 108 8.54 -17.33 9.39
C ASP A 108 8.54 -16.29 8.27
N LEU A 109 7.90 -16.59 7.12
CA LEU A 109 7.80 -15.65 6.00
C LEU A 109 7.00 -14.40 6.38
N LYS A 110 5.94 -14.56 7.16
CA LYS A 110 5.14 -13.43 7.66
C LYS A 110 5.96 -12.52 8.58
N GLU A 111 6.69 -13.08 9.52
CA GLU A 111 7.53 -12.28 10.43
C GLU A 111 8.66 -11.57 9.67
N ARG A 112 9.34 -12.28 8.76
CA ARG A 112 10.52 -11.77 8.06
C ARG A 112 10.19 -10.79 6.94
N PHE A 113 9.08 -10.96 6.23
CA PHE A 113 8.77 -10.20 5.02
C PHE A 113 7.46 -9.43 5.09
N LEU A 114 6.36 -10.04 5.55
CA LEU A 114 5.08 -9.35 5.62
C LEU A 114 5.12 -8.20 6.62
N LYS A 115 5.61 -8.44 7.81
CA LYS A 115 5.65 -7.44 8.88
C LYS A 115 6.42 -6.16 8.50
N PRO A 116 7.67 -6.22 7.98
CA PRO A 116 8.35 -5.02 7.53
C PRO A 116 7.65 -4.31 6.36
N LEU A 117 6.98 -5.05 5.46
CA LEU A 117 6.18 -4.45 4.39
C LEU A 117 4.98 -3.68 4.95
N VAL A 118 4.21 -4.32 5.84
CA VAL A 118 3.02 -3.69 6.48
C VAL A 118 3.41 -2.44 7.26
N GLU A 119 4.55 -2.47 7.94
CA GLU A 119 5.10 -1.33 8.68
C GLU A 119 5.72 -0.25 7.77
N GLY A 120 5.72 -0.44 6.46
CA GLY A 120 6.26 0.51 5.49
C GLY A 120 7.77 0.68 5.55
N ARG A 121 8.49 -0.24 6.25
CA ARG A 121 9.96 -0.23 6.43
C ARG A 121 10.70 -0.99 5.35
N ALA A 122 9.99 -1.78 4.55
CA ALA A 122 10.53 -2.50 3.40
C ALA A 122 9.69 -2.22 2.15
N ARG A 123 10.27 -2.51 1.02
CA ARG A 123 9.60 -2.51 -0.29
C ARG A 123 9.82 -3.86 -0.95
N SER A 124 8.97 -4.19 -1.88
CA SER A 124 9.03 -5.44 -2.63
C SER A 124 9.06 -5.20 -4.14
N ALA A 125 9.33 -6.25 -4.89
CA ALA A 125 9.31 -6.21 -6.34
C ALA A 125 8.65 -7.49 -6.90
N PHE A 126 8.09 -7.37 -8.08
CA PHE A 126 7.67 -8.49 -8.90
C PHE A 126 8.69 -8.75 -9.99
N PHE A 127 9.26 -9.95 -10.01
CA PHE A 127 10.06 -10.44 -11.11
C PHE A 127 9.18 -11.36 -11.98
N MET A 128 8.36 -10.75 -12.84
CA MET A 128 7.39 -11.47 -13.65
C MET A 128 7.99 -12.09 -14.91
N THR A 129 9.10 -11.53 -15.40
CA THR A 129 9.72 -11.96 -16.64
C THR A 129 10.94 -12.81 -16.33
N GLU A 130 10.95 -14.02 -16.84
CA GLU A 130 12.12 -14.90 -16.78
C GLU A 130 12.89 -14.82 -18.09
N PRO A 131 14.24 -14.90 -18.05
CA PRO A 131 15.04 -14.99 -19.27
C PRO A 131 14.89 -16.39 -19.89
N ALA A 132 13.78 -16.64 -20.53
CA ALA A 132 13.49 -17.88 -21.23
C ALA A 132 13.61 -17.70 -22.73
N LEU A 133 13.95 -18.78 -23.43
CA LEU A 133 13.97 -18.79 -24.89
C LEU A 133 12.58 -18.54 -25.50
N ASP A 134 11.53 -18.78 -24.72
CA ASP A 134 10.13 -18.81 -25.16
C ASP A 134 9.26 -17.68 -24.55
N GLY A 135 9.87 -16.64 -24.03
CA GLY A 135 9.15 -15.51 -23.38
C GLY A 135 9.08 -15.62 -21.87
N GLY A 136 8.59 -14.55 -21.21
CA GLY A 136 8.55 -14.48 -19.78
C GLY A 136 7.41 -15.27 -19.14
N ALA A 137 7.56 -15.67 -17.88
CA ALA A 137 6.49 -16.24 -17.10
C ALA A 137 5.26 -15.30 -17.09
N GLY A 138 4.10 -15.83 -17.38
CA GLY A 138 2.83 -15.10 -17.39
C GLY A 138 2.43 -14.48 -18.73
N SER A 139 3.07 -14.87 -19.81
CA SER A 139 2.67 -14.49 -21.19
C SER A 139 1.72 -15.50 -21.84
N ASP A 140 1.41 -16.61 -21.19
CA ASP A 140 0.53 -17.68 -21.68
C ASP A 140 -0.85 -17.64 -21.01
#